data_c12ca70c8e5a8ccc2dd6e3231c4cca38
#
_entry.id   c12ca70c8e5a8ccc2dd6e3231c4cca38
#
_cell.length_a   1.000
_cell.length_b   1.000
_cell.length_c   1.000
_cell.angle_alpha   90.00
_cell.angle_beta   90.00
_cell.angle_gamma   90.00
#
_symmetry.space_group_name_H-M   'P 1'
#
loop_
_entity.id
_entity.type
_entity.pdbx_description
1 polymer ?
#
loop_
_entity_poly.entity_id
_entity_poly.type
_entity_poly.pdbx_seq_one_letter_code
_entity_poly.pdbx_strand_id
1 'polypeptide(L)'
;MTKEQRKLVYSKESRAKLEAEPVEITLGDVTLPLEHLDRNRLPNTFKTFRGIVAESETKEDWENVVRCLEGFEEAGIKVESAWQELVVRKLNLADMHHLVLKMLQRSKATGVKLSNLGVLQQVLRSVHDKATLSDWAEEETAKMYKQAKQIVELMDNEEHHKVQNRKDQPTEGDWRGRPSVVALPTELAAVLAERHGGDMEQVKKLSNRLVNALKQSDYTVCFQELRQ
;
A
#
# COMPACT_ATOMS: atom_id res chain seq x y z
N MET A 1 -3.01 8.99 24.14
CA MET A 1 -3.72 8.28 25.27
C MET A 1 -2.95 7.03 25.64
N THR A 2 -2.63 6.86 26.94
CA THR A 2 -2.02 5.64 27.47
C THR A 2 -3.00 4.46 27.45
N LYS A 3 -2.50 3.22 27.63
CA LYS A 3 -3.39 2.03 27.74
C LYS A 3 -4.38 2.13 28.91
N GLU A 4 -3.95 2.73 30.01
CA GLU A 4 -4.79 2.96 31.22
C GLU A 4 -5.87 4.00 30.96
N GLN A 5 -5.53 5.12 30.33
CA GLN A 5 -6.50 6.14 29.90
C GLN A 5 -7.54 5.57 28.94
N ARG A 6 -7.13 4.73 27.97
CA ARG A 6 -8.06 4.02 27.07
C ARG A 6 -9.02 3.11 27.85
N LYS A 7 -8.51 2.39 28.86
CA LYS A 7 -9.36 1.52 29.70
C LYS A 7 -10.38 2.34 30.47
N LEU A 8 -9.98 3.47 31.03
CA LEU A 8 -10.89 4.38 31.74
C LEU A 8 -12.00 4.93 30.83
N VAL A 9 -11.65 5.37 29.63
CA VAL A 9 -12.62 5.97 28.69
C VAL A 9 -13.61 4.95 28.12
N TYR A 10 -13.18 3.71 27.83
CA TYR A 10 -14.01 2.75 27.11
C TYR A 10 -14.58 1.61 27.97
N SER A 11 -14.19 1.46 29.25
CA SER A 11 -14.75 0.44 30.13
C SER A 11 -16.02 0.95 30.79
N LYS A 12 -17.11 0.17 30.70
CA LYS A 12 -18.38 0.48 31.37
C LYS A 12 -18.23 0.59 32.87
N GLU A 13 -17.34 -0.22 33.46
CA GLU A 13 -17.07 -0.23 34.89
C GLU A 13 -16.37 1.05 35.36
N SER A 14 -15.62 1.70 34.46
CA SER A 14 -14.89 2.93 34.78
C SER A 14 -15.76 4.18 34.71
N ARG A 15 -16.98 4.08 34.15
CA ARG A 15 -17.89 5.22 33.98
C ARG A 15 -18.18 5.90 35.33
N ALA A 16 -18.61 5.14 36.30
CA ALA A 16 -18.93 5.67 37.64
C ALA A 16 -17.69 6.28 38.33
N LYS A 17 -16.50 5.74 38.08
CA LYS A 17 -15.24 6.29 38.60
C LYS A 17 -14.89 7.64 37.97
N LEU A 18 -15.04 7.75 36.62
CA LEU A 18 -14.78 9.01 35.91
C LEU A 18 -15.79 10.11 36.25
N GLU A 19 -17.05 9.72 36.55
CA GLU A 19 -18.09 10.66 37.02
C GLU A 19 -17.83 11.12 38.45
N ALA A 20 -17.25 10.27 39.33
CA ALA A 20 -16.93 10.60 40.71
C ALA A 20 -15.58 11.33 40.87
N GLU A 21 -14.58 10.91 40.08
CA GLU A 21 -13.22 11.49 40.09
C GLU A 21 -12.81 11.81 38.67
N PRO A 22 -13.10 13.01 38.17
CA PRO A 22 -12.72 13.39 36.80
C PRO A 22 -11.20 13.40 36.64
N VAL A 23 -10.70 12.63 35.66
CA VAL A 23 -9.28 12.59 35.28
C VAL A 23 -9.08 13.59 34.14
N GLU A 24 -8.23 14.57 34.34
CA GLU A 24 -7.92 15.58 33.35
C GLU A 24 -6.70 15.18 32.51
N ILE A 25 -6.73 15.49 31.24
CA ILE A 25 -5.59 15.37 30.32
C ILE A 25 -5.27 16.73 29.71
N THR A 26 -3.99 17.08 29.72
CA THR A 26 -3.48 18.26 29.03
C THR A 26 -3.01 17.89 27.62
N LEU A 27 -3.57 18.55 26.62
CA LEU A 27 -3.21 18.41 25.21
C LEU A 27 -2.70 19.78 24.73
N GLY A 28 -1.38 19.95 24.70
CA GLY A 28 -0.79 21.28 24.47
C GLY A 28 -1.18 22.25 25.57
N ASP A 29 -1.83 23.36 25.22
CA ASP A 29 -2.26 24.41 26.14
C ASP A 29 -3.69 24.22 26.70
N VAL A 30 -4.37 23.13 26.32
CA VAL A 30 -5.75 22.86 26.71
C VAL A 30 -5.84 21.66 27.64
N THR A 31 -6.46 21.84 28.80
CA THR A 31 -6.76 20.77 29.76
C THR A 31 -8.25 20.39 29.66
N LEU A 32 -8.51 19.12 29.35
CA LEU A 32 -9.87 18.58 29.19
C LEU A 32 -10.09 17.38 30.10
N PRO A 33 -11.27 17.25 30.72
CA PRO A 33 -11.62 16.06 31.48
C PRO A 33 -11.84 14.87 30.55
N LEU A 34 -11.42 13.67 30.99
CA LEU A 34 -11.74 12.42 30.33
C LEU A 34 -13.21 12.07 30.53
N GLU A 35 -13.95 11.90 29.43
CA GLU A 35 -15.33 11.44 29.44
C GLU A 35 -15.45 9.98 29.02
N HIS A 36 -16.42 9.26 29.59
CA HIS A 36 -16.72 7.89 29.15
C HIS A 36 -17.39 7.89 27.78
N LEU A 37 -16.81 7.14 26.85
CA LEU A 37 -17.33 6.94 25.50
C LEU A 37 -17.90 5.53 25.34
N ASP A 38 -19.19 5.44 25.07
CA ASP A 38 -19.82 4.15 24.72
C ASP A 38 -19.40 3.74 23.32
N ARG A 39 -18.64 2.62 23.21
CA ARG A 39 -18.19 2.08 21.94
C ARG A 39 -19.33 1.77 20.94
N ASN A 40 -20.50 1.45 21.44
CA ASN A 40 -21.67 1.14 20.60
C ASN A 40 -22.23 2.39 19.91
N ARG A 41 -21.91 3.58 20.41
CA ARG A 41 -22.33 4.86 19.82
C ARG A 41 -21.30 5.43 18.85
N LEU A 42 -20.09 4.86 18.83
CA LEU A 42 -19.07 5.28 17.88
C LEU A 42 -19.41 4.79 16.48
N PRO A 43 -19.21 5.61 15.45
CA PRO A 43 -19.37 5.18 14.06
C PRO A 43 -18.43 4.02 13.76
N ASN A 44 -18.87 3.10 12.89
CA ASN A 44 -18.03 2.00 12.45
C ASN A 44 -16.84 2.54 11.66
N THR A 45 -15.65 2.35 12.18
CA THR A 45 -14.38 2.89 11.65
C THR A 45 -14.19 2.59 10.17
N PHE A 46 -14.37 1.31 9.78
CA PHE A 46 -14.16 0.91 8.38
C PHE A 46 -15.29 1.38 7.44
N LYS A 47 -16.54 1.42 7.93
CA LYS A 47 -17.65 1.99 7.14
C LYS A 47 -17.42 3.48 6.89
N THR A 48 -16.98 4.22 7.89
CA THR A 48 -16.65 5.64 7.77
C THR A 48 -15.46 5.85 6.83
N PHE A 49 -14.40 5.07 6.99
CA PHE A 49 -13.23 5.14 6.11
C PHE A 49 -13.59 4.85 4.65
N ARG A 50 -14.44 3.85 4.41
CA ARG A 50 -14.96 3.57 3.06
C ARG A 50 -15.73 4.75 2.47
N GLY A 51 -16.55 5.42 3.27
CA GLY A 51 -17.24 6.64 2.87
C GLY A 51 -16.27 7.73 2.47
N ILE A 52 -15.25 8.00 3.30
CA ILE A 52 -14.20 8.97 2.99
C ILE A 52 -13.52 8.64 1.65
N VAL A 53 -13.09 7.40 1.45
CA VAL A 53 -12.45 6.96 0.19
C VAL A 53 -13.39 7.08 -1.02
N ALA A 54 -14.69 6.87 -0.82
CA ALA A 54 -15.67 6.97 -1.91
C ALA A 54 -15.96 8.42 -2.32
N GLU A 55 -15.90 9.34 -1.36
CA GLU A 55 -16.21 10.78 -1.52
C GLU A 55 -14.96 11.63 -1.84
N SER A 56 -13.77 11.03 -1.81
CA SER A 56 -12.52 11.74 -2.08
C SER A 56 -12.40 12.07 -3.56
N GLU A 57 -12.21 13.35 -3.88
CA GLU A 57 -12.05 13.86 -5.25
C GLU A 57 -10.78 14.69 -5.39
N THR A 58 -10.48 15.54 -4.41
CA THR A 58 -9.36 16.46 -4.46
C THR A 58 -8.05 15.81 -4.01
N LYS A 59 -6.91 16.42 -4.40
CA LYS A 59 -5.59 15.98 -3.93
C LYS A 59 -5.51 15.99 -2.40
N GLU A 60 -6.10 16.99 -1.76
CA GLU A 60 -6.09 17.12 -0.29
C GLU A 60 -6.89 15.99 0.37
N ASP A 61 -8.03 15.60 -0.21
CA ASP A 61 -8.81 14.46 0.28
C ASP A 61 -7.98 13.18 0.24
N TRP A 62 -7.27 12.93 -0.88
CA TRP A 62 -6.40 11.76 -1.00
C TRP A 62 -5.22 11.79 -0.05
N GLU A 63 -4.63 12.96 0.23
CA GLU A 63 -3.63 13.10 1.28
C GLU A 63 -4.21 12.76 2.66
N ASN A 64 -5.46 13.15 2.93
CA ASN A 64 -6.14 12.81 4.17
C ASN A 64 -6.46 11.31 4.27
N VAL A 65 -6.80 10.63 3.15
CA VAL A 65 -6.93 9.17 3.11
C VAL A 65 -5.61 8.49 3.53
N VAL A 66 -4.47 8.97 3.02
CA VAL A 66 -3.15 8.46 3.44
C VAL A 66 -2.89 8.69 4.92
N ARG A 67 -3.21 9.89 5.44
CA ARG A 67 -3.11 10.19 6.88
C ARG A 67 -4.00 9.30 7.74
N CYS A 68 -5.20 8.93 7.24
CA CYS A 68 -6.05 7.96 7.94
C CYS A 68 -5.38 6.59 8.06
N LEU A 69 -4.70 6.11 7.01
CA LEU A 69 -3.93 4.85 7.09
C LEU A 69 -2.79 4.94 8.10
N GLU A 70 -2.05 6.05 8.11
CA GLU A 70 -1.00 6.30 9.11
C GLU A 70 -1.59 6.30 10.54
N GLY A 71 -2.73 6.95 10.74
CA GLY A 71 -3.43 6.97 12.03
C GLY A 71 -3.93 5.59 12.47
N PHE A 72 -4.38 4.74 11.55
CA PHE A 72 -4.74 3.35 11.87
C PHE A 72 -3.54 2.53 12.32
N GLU A 73 -2.42 2.63 11.61
CA GLU A 73 -1.20 1.91 11.96
C GLU A 73 -0.66 2.39 13.33
N GLU A 74 -0.62 3.69 13.58
CA GLU A 74 -0.24 4.28 14.87
C GLU A 74 -1.17 3.83 16.03
N ALA A 75 -2.46 3.72 15.74
CA ALA A 75 -3.45 3.21 16.70
C ALA A 75 -3.38 1.70 16.90
N GLY A 76 -2.57 0.97 16.14
CA GLY A 76 -2.48 -0.49 16.13
C GLY A 76 -3.71 -1.16 15.53
N ILE A 77 -4.47 -0.45 14.69
CA ILE A 77 -5.63 -0.97 13.97
C ILE A 77 -5.15 -1.49 12.62
N LYS A 78 -5.10 -2.80 12.47
CA LYS A 78 -4.68 -3.41 11.21
C LYS A 78 -5.76 -3.23 10.14
N VAL A 79 -5.38 -2.61 9.03
CA VAL A 79 -6.20 -2.48 7.84
C VAL A 79 -6.06 -3.77 7.01
N GLU A 80 -7.19 -4.42 6.71
CA GLU A 80 -7.21 -5.65 5.91
C GLU A 80 -6.67 -5.43 4.49
N SER A 81 -6.08 -6.48 3.91
CA SER A 81 -5.48 -6.47 2.57
C SER A 81 -6.42 -5.94 1.49
N ALA A 82 -7.70 -6.32 1.54
CA ALA A 82 -8.70 -5.86 0.57
C ALA A 82 -8.94 -4.34 0.62
N TRP A 83 -8.84 -3.74 1.82
CA TRP A 83 -8.97 -2.28 1.97
C TRP A 83 -7.73 -1.54 1.47
N GLN A 84 -6.54 -2.08 1.73
CA GLN A 84 -5.29 -1.52 1.19
C GLN A 84 -5.31 -1.53 -0.33
N GLU A 85 -5.74 -2.64 -0.94
CA GLU A 85 -5.90 -2.76 -2.39
C GLU A 85 -6.92 -1.75 -2.93
N LEU A 86 -8.09 -1.59 -2.27
CA LEU A 86 -9.10 -0.62 -2.65
C LEU A 86 -8.55 0.80 -2.68
N VAL A 87 -7.81 1.20 -1.63
CA VAL A 87 -7.21 2.54 -1.54
C VAL A 87 -6.21 2.75 -2.68
N VAL A 88 -5.30 1.80 -2.91
CA VAL A 88 -4.31 1.89 -4.00
C VAL A 88 -5.00 1.99 -5.35
N ARG A 89 -6.02 1.16 -5.61
CA ARG A 89 -6.79 1.20 -6.84
C ARG A 89 -7.48 2.56 -7.05
N LYS A 90 -8.09 3.11 -6.01
CA LYS A 90 -8.77 4.41 -6.08
C LYS A 90 -7.79 5.55 -6.31
N LEU A 91 -6.63 5.55 -5.64
CA LEU A 91 -5.56 6.52 -5.88
C LEU A 91 -5.03 6.45 -7.32
N ASN A 92 -4.88 5.24 -7.86
CA ASN A 92 -4.47 5.05 -9.25
C ASN A 92 -5.51 5.62 -10.24
N LEU A 93 -6.80 5.37 -10.00
CA LEU A 93 -7.90 5.93 -10.81
C LEU A 93 -7.99 7.45 -10.73
N ALA A 94 -7.59 8.04 -9.61
CA ALA A 94 -7.53 9.49 -9.41
C ALA A 94 -6.20 10.11 -9.90
N ASP A 95 -5.34 9.36 -10.60
CA ASP A 95 -4.00 9.78 -11.07
C ASP A 95 -3.04 10.22 -9.95
N MET A 96 -3.27 9.73 -8.72
CA MET A 96 -2.47 10.05 -7.54
C MET A 96 -1.31 9.05 -7.32
N HIS A 97 -0.63 8.63 -8.39
CA HIS A 97 0.46 7.63 -8.33
C HIS A 97 1.60 8.03 -7.40
N HIS A 98 1.87 9.34 -7.26
CA HIS A 98 2.88 9.85 -6.34
C HIS A 98 2.55 9.56 -4.87
N LEU A 99 1.25 9.55 -4.50
CA LEU A 99 0.82 9.19 -3.14
C LEU A 99 0.94 7.70 -2.89
N VAL A 100 0.68 6.86 -3.90
CA VAL A 100 0.90 5.41 -3.82
C VAL A 100 2.38 5.12 -3.55
N LEU A 101 3.29 5.74 -4.31
CA LEU A 101 4.73 5.57 -4.09
C LEU A 101 5.16 6.06 -2.70
N LYS A 102 4.65 7.22 -2.26
CA LYS A 102 4.89 7.76 -0.92
C LYS A 102 4.42 6.82 0.19
N MET A 103 3.24 6.20 0.04
CA MET A 103 2.75 5.19 1.00
C MET A 103 3.68 3.99 1.08
N LEU A 104 4.12 3.48 -0.07
CA LEU A 104 5.04 2.34 -0.14
C LEU A 104 6.41 2.67 0.48
N GLN A 105 6.95 3.85 0.23
CA GLN A 105 8.21 4.32 0.85
C GLN A 105 8.10 4.45 2.38
N ARG A 106 6.90 4.61 2.89
CA ARG A 106 6.61 4.77 4.33
C ARG A 106 5.77 3.59 4.87
N SER A 107 6.10 2.38 4.42
CA SER A 107 5.33 1.17 4.71
C SER A 107 5.12 0.88 6.20
N LYS A 108 6.08 1.24 7.06
CA LYS A 108 5.93 1.15 8.53
C LYS A 108 4.87 2.09 9.09
N ALA A 109 4.74 3.28 8.51
CA ALA A 109 3.77 4.28 8.97
C ALA A 109 2.37 4.02 8.41
N THR A 110 2.27 3.53 7.17
CA THR A 110 1.00 3.34 6.46
C THR A 110 0.43 1.94 6.58
N GLY A 111 1.25 0.96 6.96
CA GLY A 111 0.91 -0.46 6.96
C GLY A 111 0.79 -1.08 5.56
N VAL A 112 0.94 -0.30 4.48
CA VAL A 112 0.81 -0.77 3.10
C VAL A 112 2.11 -1.40 2.61
N LYS A 113 2.05 -2.68 2.20
CA LYS A 113 3.24 -3.47 1.85
C LYS A 113 3.09 -4.15 0.50
N LEU A 114 4.22 -4.27 -0.21
CA LEU A 114 4.30 -5.02 -1.48
C LEU A 114 4.23 -6.55 -1.31
N SER A 115 4.35 -7.06 -0.08
CA SER A 115 4.04 -8.46 0.24
C SER A 115 2.54 -8.78 0.12
N ASN A 116 1.66 -7.78 0.10
CA ASN A 116 0.27 -7.94 -0.25
C ASN A 116 0.13 -8.03 -1.77
N LEU A 117 -0.26 -9.21 -2.29
CA LEU A 117 -0.35 -9.46 -3.73
C LEU A 117 -1.33 -8.50 -4.42
N GLY A 118 -2.50 -8.22 -3.81
CA GLY A 118 -3.48 -7.29 -4.37
C GLY A 118 -2.92 -5.88 -4.52
N VAL A 119 -2.20 -5.37 -3.52
CA VAL A 119 -1.51 -4.07 -3.59
C VAL A 119 -0.47 -4.09 -4.71
N LEU A 120 0.38 -5.12 -4.76
CA LEU A 120 1.43 -5.25 -5.78
C LEU A 120 0.82 -5.25 -7.19
N GLN A 121 -0.23 -6.04 -7.43
CA GLN A 121 -0.91 -6.11 -8.72
C GLN A 121 -1.48 -4.75 -9.14
N GLN A 122 -2.13 -4.02 -8.23
CA GLN A 122 -2.65 -2.68 -8.51
C GLN A 122 -1.53 -1.68 -8.84
N VAL A 123 -0.39 -1.78 -8.17
CA VAL A 123 0.78 -0.91 -8.42
C VAL A 123 1.41 -1.21 -9.76
N LEU A 124 1.67 -2.49 -10.09
CA LEU A 124 2.25 -2.88 -11.38
C LEU A 124 1.32 -2.50 -12.54
N ARG A 125 0.03 -2.80 -12.40
CA ARG A 125 -0.99 -2.47 -13.40
C ARG A 125 -1.06 -0.97 -13.67
N SER A 126 -1.04 -0.14 -12.62
CA SER A 126 -1.13 1.31 -12.80
C SER A 126 0.07 1.90 -13.56
N VAL A 127 1.27 1.37 -13.31
CA VAL A 127 2.48 1.79 -14.04
C VAL A 127 2.40 1.41 -15.52
N HIS A 128 1.95 0.17 -15.82
CA HIS A 128 1.74 -0.29 -17.19
C HIS A 128 0.65 0.53 -17.90
N ASP A 129 -0.53 0.67 -17.26
CA ASP A 129 -1.68 1.35 -17.85
C ASP A 129 -1.35 2.81 -18.17
N LYS A 130 -0.57 3.50 -17.33
CA LYS A 130 -0.18 4.88 -17.56
C LYS A 130 0.76 5.03 -18.76
N ALA A 131 1.71 4.13 -18.94
CA ALA A 131 2.56 4.10 -20.13
C ALA A 131 1.74 3.80 -21.40
N THR A 132 0.82 2.83 -21.32
CA THR A 132 -0.04 2.44 -22.45
C THR A 132 -1.01 3.55 -22.84
N LEU A 133 -1.67 4.21 -21.88
CA LEU A 133 -2.61 5.30 -22.12
C LEU A 133 -1.94 6.55 -22.73
N SER A 134 -0.64 6.73 -22.53
CA SER A 134 0.15 7.78 -23.20
C SER A 134 0.60 7.40 -24.60
N ASP A 135 0.12 6.26 -25.17
CA ASP A 135 0.61 5.65 -26.40
C ASP A 135 2.14 5.45 -26.41
N TRP A 136 2.68 5.12 -25.24
CA TRP A 136 4.11 4.90 -25.02
C TRP A 136 4.98 6.12 -25.35
N ALA A 137 4.48 7.32 -25.10
CA ALA A 137 5.25 8.55 -25.27
C ALA A 137 6.55 8.46 -24.46
N GLU A 138 7.67 8.97 -25.04
CA GLU A 138 9.01 8.82 -24.48
C GLU A 138 9.10 9.26 -23.01
N GLU A 139 8.63 10.47 -22.72
CA GLU A 139 8.71 11.07 -21.39
C GLU A 139 7.95 10.26 -20.34
N GLU A 140 6.68 9.88 -20.62
CA GLU A 140 5.87 9.10 -19.68
C GLU A 140 6.39 7.66 -19.56
N THR A 141 6.83 7.04 -20.65
CA THR A 141 7.40 5.68 -20.59
C THR A 141 8.70 5.66 -19.79
N ALA A 142 9.58 6.66 -19.95
CA ALA A 142 10.81 6.80 -19.16
C ALA A 142 10.51 7.01 -17.67
N LYS A 143 9.49 7.82 -17.36
CA LYS A 143 9.03 8.06 -16.00
C LYS A 143 8.45 6.79 -15.36
N MET A 144 7.61 6.05 -16.09
CA MET A 144 7.06 4.78 -15.63
C MET A 144 8.14 3.71 -15.47
N TYR A 145 9.13 3.66 -16.35
CA TYR A 145 10.29 2.78 -16.20
C TYR A 145 11.09 3.08 -14.93
N LYS A 146 11.32 4.36 -14.64
CA LYS A 146 11.95 4.77 -13.38
C LYS A 146 11.14 4.34 -12.17
N GLN A 147 9.82 4.52 -12.22
CA GLN A 147 8.91 4.10 -11.14
C GLN A 147 8.90 2.58 -10.98
N ALA A 148 8.86 1.80 -12.07
CA ALA A 148 8.95 0.35 -12.02
C ALA A 148 10.25 -0.13 -11.33
N LYS A 149 11.38 0.50 -11.62
CA LYS A 149 12.65 0.20 -10.93
C LYS A 149 12.57 0.50 -9.42
N GLN A 150 12.01 1.65 -9.04
CA GLN A 150 11.84 2.00 -7.63
C GLN A 150 10.93 0.99 -6.89
N ILE A 151 9.87 0.51 -7.53
CA ILE A 151 9.01 -0.53 -6.95
C ILE A 151 9.79 -1.82 -6.71
N VAL A 152 10.60 -2.26 -7.68
CA VAL A 152 11.46 -3.45 -7.52
C VAL A 152 12.49 -3.26 -6.40
N GLU A 153 13.11 -2.09 -6.30
CA GLU A 153 14.03 -1.75 -5.21
C GLU A 153 13.33 -1.75 -3.84
N LEU A 154 12.10 -1.21 -3.75
CA LEU A 154 11.31 -1.25 -2.50
C LEU A 154 10.98 -2.68 -2.07
N MET A 155 10.80 -3.61 -3.01
CA MET A 155 10.56 -5.02 -2.68
C MET A 155 11.77 -5.69 -2.00
N ASP A 156 12.98 -5.16 -2.12
CA ASP A 156 14.17 -5.66 -1.44
C ASP A 156 14.27 -5.19 0.03
N ASN A 157 13.47 -4.18 0.43
CA ASN A 157 13.44 -3.70 1.80
C ASN A 157 12.68 -4.67 2.70
N GLU A 158 13.25 -5.00 3.87
CA GLU A 158 12.63 -5.88 4.87
C GLU A 158 11.23 -5.43 5.30
N GLU A 159 10.95 -4.14 5.25
CA GLU A 159 9.65 -3.56 5.59
C GLU A 159 8.51 -4.07 4.70
N HIS A 160 8.84 -4.43 3.46
CA HIS A 160 7.91 -4.99 2.49
C HIS A 160 7.81 -6.51 2.55
N HIS A 161 8.64 -7.17 3.36
CA HIS A 161 8.57 -8.60 3.53
C HIS A 161 7.42 -8.97 4.49
N LYS A 162 6.82 -10.13 4.27
CA LYS A 162 5.87 -10.71 5.21
C LYS A 162 6.65 -11.22 6.42
N VAL A 163 6.23 -10.85 7.62
CA VAL A 163 6.83 -11.38 8.84
C VAL A 163 6.62 -12.90 8.87
N GLN A 164 7.68 -13.66 8.76
CA GLN A 164 7.64 -15.12 8.88
C GLN A 164 7.43 -15.52 10.33
N ASN A 165 6.31 -16.14 10.64
CA ASN A 165 6.05 -16.70 11.96
C ASN A 165 6.65 -18.09 12.16
N ARG A 166 7.18 -18.75 11.11
CA ARG A 166 7.81 -20.08 11.16
C ARG A 166 8.94 -20.16 10.14
N LYS A 167 10.09 -20.69 10.58
CA LYS A 167 11.32 -20.82 9.77
C LYS A 167 11.22 -21.82 8.59
N ASP A 168 10.22 -22.69 8.59
CA ASP A 168 10.13 -23.84 7.67
C ASP A 168 9.01 -23.73 6.63
N GLN A 169 8.33 -22.58 6.51
CA GLN A 169 7.32 -22.37 5.44
C GLN A 169 7.96 -21.61 4.27
N PRO A 170 7.65 -22.00 3.01
CA PRO A 170 8.06 -21.23 1.85
C PRO A 170 7.60 -19.78 2.03
N THR A 171 8.41 -18.84 1.56
CA THR A 171 8.22 -17.40 1.67
C THR A 171 6.97 -16.94 0.92
N GLU A 172 5.78 -17.31 1.42
CA GLU A 172 4.54 -16.71 0.93
C GLU A 172 4.62 -15.19 1.09
N GLY A 173 4.54 -14.46 -0.02
CA GLY A 173 4.61 -12.99 -0.06
C GLY A 173 5.96 -12.44 -0.51
N ASP A 174 6.92 -13.28 -0.92
CA ASP A 174 8.06 -12.84 -1.71
C ASP A 174 7.75 -12.99 -3.20
N TRP A 175 7.38 -11.87 -3.80
CA TRP A 175 6.94 -11.81 -5.20
C TRP A 175 8.04 -11.36 -6.17
N ARG A 176 9.28 -11.11 -5.70
CA ARG A 176 10.40 -10.55 -6.48
C ARG A 176 10.79 -11.39 -7.70
N GLY A 177 10.66 -12.70 -7.60
CA GLY A 177 10.93 -13.64 -8.68
C GLY A 177 9.74 -13.93 -9.60
N ARG A 178 8.57 -13.34 -9.36
CA ARG A 178 7.40 -13.59 -10.21
C ARG A 178 7.61 -13.02 -11.61
N PRO A 179 7.23 -13.77 -12.66
CA PRO A 179 7.35 -13.30 -14.03
C PRO A 179 6.63 -11.96 -14.27
N SER A 180 5.45 -11.74 -13.70
CA SER A 180 4.71 -10.47 -13.84
C SER A 180 5.45 -9.25 -13.26
N VAL A 181 6.20 -9.45 -12.16
CA VAL A 181 7.02 -8.38 -11.55
C VAL A 181 8.24 -8.06 -12.40
N VAL A 182 8.88 -9.09 -12.97
CA VAL A 182 10.08 -8.93 -13.83
C VAL A 182 9.70 -8.45 -15.22
N ALA A 183 8.51 -8.80 -15.71
CA ALA A 183 8.04 -8.44 -17.04
C ALA A 183 7.86 -6.93 -17.22
N LEU A 184 7.25 -6.25 -16.24
CA LEU A 184 6.96 -4.82 -16.35
C LEU A 184 8.19 -3.95 -16.65
N PRO A 185 9.28 -3.97 -15.85
CA PRO A 185 10.48 -3.20 -16.18
C PRO A 185 11.15 -3.67 -17.48
N THR A 186 10.99 -4.95 -17.86
CA THR A 186 11.53 -5.49 -19.12
C THR A 186 10.79 -4.90 -20.32
N GLU A 187 9.45 -4.88 -20.26
CA GLU A 187 8.61 -4.31 -21.31
C GLU A 187 8.87 -2.82 -21.50
N LEU A 188 8.86 -2.04 -20.42
CA LEU A 188 9.12 -0.61 -20.46
C LEU A 188 10.52 -0.29 -21.02
N ALA A 189 11.53 -1.07 -20.65
CA ALA A 189 12.89 -0.93 -21.20
C ALA A 189 12.93 -1.28 -22.68
N ALA A 190 12.22 -2.34 -23.11
CA ALA A 190 12.16 -2.75 -24.50
C ALA A 190 11.50 -1.70 -25.39
N VAL A 191 10.37 -1.13 -24.93
CA VAL A 191 9.68 -0.05 -25.66
C VAL A 191 10.57 1.19 -25.78
N LEU A 192 11.26 1.59 -24.69
CA LEU A 192 12.20 2.71 -24.74
C LEU A 192 13.36 2.45 -25.72
N ALA A 193 13.89 1.23 -25.75
CA ALA A 193 15.00 0.89 -26.64
C ALA A 193 14.56 0.84 -28.10
N GLU A 194 13.38 0.28 -28.39
CA GLU A 194 12.88 0.10 -29.76
C GLU A 194 12.34 1.41 -30.36
N ARG A 195 11.52 2.15 -29.60
CA ARG A 195 10.85 3.35 -30.13
C ARG A 195 11.64 4.64 -29.94
N HIS A 196 12.49 4.70 -28.92
CA HIS A 196 13.15 5.94 -28.48
C HIS A 196 14.67 5.82 -28.38
N GLY A 197 15.26 4.73 -28.89
CA GLY A 197 16.72 4.56 -28.97
C GLY A 197 17.40 4.36 -27.60
N GLY A 198 16.69 3.75 -26.64
CA GLY A 198 17.23 3.44 -25.31
C GLY A 198 18.25 2.30 -25.31
N ASP A 199 18.68 1.87 -24.12
CA ASP A 199 19.77 0.90 -23.91
C ASP A 199 19.34 -0.56 -24.18
N MET A 200 19.79 -1.13 -25.28
CA MET A 200 19.54 -2.52 -25.67
C MET A 200 20.30 -3.54 -24.77
N GLU A 201 21.40 -3.17 -24.15
CA GLU A 201 22.10 -4.07 -23.23
C GLU A 201 21.28 -4.28 -21.95
N GLN A 202 20.66 -3.21 -21.46
CA GLN A 202 19.73 -3.28 -20.35
C GLN A 202 18.52 -4.18 -20.66
N VAL A 203 17.98 -4.08 -21.87
CA VAL A 203 16.88 -4.97 -22.33
C VAL A 203 17.31 -6.43 -22.30
N LYS A 204 18.49 -6.77 -22.84
CA LYS A 204 19.01 -8.14 -22.81
C LYS A 204 19.17 -8.68 -21.39
N LYS A 205 19.69 -7.87 -20.48
CA LYS A 205 19.85 -8.23 -19.06
C LYS A 205 18.51 -8.53 -18.39
N LEU A 206 17.52 -7.67 -18.59
CA LEU A 206 16.17 -7.83 -18.02
C LEU A 206 15.43 -9.02 -18.66
N SER A 207 15.56 -9.22 -19.98
CA SER A 207 14.97 -10.36 -20.70
C SER A 207 15.53 -11.69 -20.20
N ASN A 208 16.85 -11.78 -19.98
CA ASN A 208 17.45 -12.98 -19.39
C ASN A 208 16.92 -13.26 -17.98
N ARG A 209 16.73 -12.21 -17.16
CA ARG A 209 16.11 -12.35 -15.85
C ARG A 209 14.67 -12.85 -15.96
N LEU A 210 13.88 -12.32 -16.90
CA LEU A 210 12.51 -12.74 -17.15
C LEU A 210 12.45 -14.21 -17.60
N VAL A 211 13.30 -14.63 -18.53
CA VAL A 211 13.40 -16.04 -18.96
C VAL A 211 13.72 -16.96 -17.80
N ASN A 212 14.63 -16.57 -16.90
CA ASN A 212 14.95 -17.35 -15.71
C ASN A 212 13.76 -17.41 -14.73
N ALA A 213 13.06 -16.31 -14.53
CA ALA A 213 11.85 -16.27 -13.69
C ALA A 213 10.75 -17.18 -14.27
N LEU A 214 10.55 -17.17 -15.58
CA LEU A 214 9.62 -18.05 -16.26
C LEU A 214 9.99 -19.53 -16.15
N LYS A 215 11.27 -19.88 -16.25
CA LYS A 215 11.74 -21.28 -16.05
C LYS A 215 11.56 -21.80 -14.63
N GLN A 216 11.60 -20.92 -13.64
CA GLN A 216 11.44 -21.26 -12.22
C GLN A 216 9.98 -21.28 -11.77
N SER A 217 9.08 -20.63 -12.51
CA SER A 217 7.66 -20.57 -12.18
C SER A 217 6.90 -21.74 -12.79
N ASP A 218 5.91 -22.27 -12.05
CA ASP A 218 4.96 -23.21 -12.61
C ASP A 218 4.00 -22.44 -13.55
N TYR A 219 4.10 -22.71 -14.85
CA TYR A 219 3.30 -22.06 -15.90
C TYR A 219 1.79 -22.17 -15.69
N THR A 220 1.32 -23.25 -15.05
CA THR A 220 -0.10 -23.46 -14.77
C THR A 220 -0.66 -22.40 -13.84
N VAL A 221 0.11 -21.98 -12.86
CA VAL A 221 -0.30 -20.93 -11.90
C VAL A 221 -0.32 -19.55 -12.55
N CYS A 222 0.66 -19.23 -13.41
CA CYS A 222 0.74 -17.95 -14.11
C CYS A 222 -0.44 -17.70 -15.05
N PHE A 223 -0.92 -18.72 -15.76
CA PHE A 223 -2.06 -18.59 -16.69
C PHE A 223 -3.42 -18.51 -15.98
N GLN A 224 -3.56 -19.04 -14.78
CA GLN A 224 -4.80 -18.94 -14.00
C GLN A 224 -5.00 -17.52 -13.44
N GLU A 225 -3.92 -16.83 -13.08
CA GLU A 225 -3.98 -15.47 -12.55
C GLU A 225 -4.31 -14.41 -13.61
N LEU A 226 -4.01 -14.68 -14.88
CA LEU A 226 -4.35 -13.78 -15.99
C LEU A 226 -5.83 -13.84 -16.41
N ARG A 227 -6.61 -14.82 -15.89
CA ARG A 227 -8.02 -15.00 -16.21
C ARG A 227 -9.00 -14.47 -15.14
N GLN A 228 -8.49 -13.96 -14.02
CA GLN A 228 -9.26 -13.28 -12.98
C GLN A 228 -9.10 -11.75 -13.08
#